data_29dd9e8b7ea5f80148ea8a78be503012
#
_entry.id   29dd9e8b7ea5f80148ea8a78be503012
#
_cell.length_a   1.000
_cell.length_b   1.000
_cell.length_c   1.000
_cell.angle_alpha   90.00
_cell.angle_beta   90.00
_cell.angle_gamma   90.00
#
_symmetry.space_group_name_H-M   'P 1'
#
loop_
_entity.id
_entity.type
_entity.pdbx_description
1 polymer ?
#
loop_
_entity_poly.entity_id
_entity_poly.type
_entity_poly.pdbx_seq_one_letter_code
_entity_poly.pdbx_strand_id
1 'polypeptide(L)'
;MNKLTLTQAMADYNAVRRGVYDYSAISNDDGSLVVSCWGQLLKDLGNGVWRYEVIDLSKWTSNPGSRNLFKKHLSYALNEDRAVRLIIAKEKDFPHPEIAGTDGRTIRKEYFAQKDRIGKVVVFDGKLVRIDFQKIANS
;
A
#
# COMPACT_ATOMS: atom_id res chain seq x y z
N MET A 1 3.93 -18.11 -0.34
CA MET A 1 4.27 -16.71 -0.07
C MET A 1 4.75 -16.58 1.36
N ASN A 2 5.90 -16.00 1.57
CA ASN A 2 6.50 -15.89 2.90
C ASN A 2 5.95 -14.69 3.65
N LYS A 3 5.71 -14.89 4.94
CA LYS A 3 5.37 -13.78 5.83
C LYS A 3 6.61 -12.96 6.12
N LEU A 4 6.46 -11.65 6.09
CA LEU A 4 7.55 -10.72 6.30
C LEU A 4 7.16 -9.70 7.35
N THR A 5 8.17 -9.03 7.95
CA THR A 5 7.90 -7.75 8.61
C THR A 5 7.73 -6.69 7.53
N LEU A 6 7.14 -5.56 7.89
CA LEU A 6 6.99 -4.48 6.91
C LEU A 6 8.36 -3.97 6.44
N THR A 7 9.33 -3.90 7.34
CA THR A 7 10.69 -3.51 6.97
C THR A 7 11.28 -4.47 5.93
N GLN A 8 11.10 -5.78 6.12
CA GLN A 8 11.58 -6.78 5.17
C GLN A 8 10.85 -6.68 3.82
N ALA A 9 9.53 -6.50 3.85
CA ALA A 9 8.74 -6.37 2.63
C ALA A 9 9.15 -5.13 1.83
N MET A 10 9.40 -4.02 2.52
CA MET A 10 9.91 -2.80 1.88
C MET A 10 11.29 -3.05 1.26
N ALA A 11 12.18 -3.74 1.98
CA ALA A 11 13.52 -4.05 1.50
C ALA A 11 13.50 -4.92 0.25
N ASP A 12 12.48 -5.76 0.08
CA ASP A 12 12.30 -6.56 -1.13
C ASP A 12 12.15 -5.69 -2.38
N TYR A 13 11.69 -4.45 -2.22
CA TYR A 13 11.58 -3.46 -3.28
C TYR A 13 12.64 -2.38 -3.18
N ASN A 14 13.68 -2.62 -2.38
CA ASN A 14 14.77 -1.69 -2.15
C ASN A 14 14.26 -0.33 -1.64
N ALA A 15 13.34 -0.38 -0.70
CA ALA A 15 12.76 0.81 -0.08
C ALA A 15 12.98 0.78 1.43
N VAL A 16 13.17 1.96 2.02
CA VAL A 16 13.36 2.13 3.46
C VAL A 16 12.36 3.17 3.94
N ARG A 17 11.56 2.79 4.94
CA ARG A 17 10.60 3.73 5.52
C ARG A 17 11.32 4.80 6.33
N ARG A 18 10.77 6.03 6.28
CA ARG A 18 11.25 7.13 7.12
C ARG A 18 11.07 6.81 8.61
N GLY A 19 9.92 6.23 9.00
CA GLY A 19 9.59 5.90 10.37
C GLY A 19 8.79 4.62 10.47
N VAL A 20 8.66 4.11 11.71
CA VAL A 20 8.06 2.78 11.93
C VAL A 20 6.57 2.72 11.63
N TYR A 21 5.89 3.85 11.63
CA TYR A 21 4.46 3.89 11.32
C TYR A 21 4.15 4.23 9.86
N ASP A 22 5.18 4.54 9.06
CA ASP A 22 4.98 4.84 7.65
C ASP A 22 4.60 3.56 6.89
N TYR A 23 3.64 3.67 5.99
CA TYR A 23 3.17 2.56 5.16
C TYR A 23 3.43 2.80 3.68
N SER A 24 4.27 3.76 3.38
CA SER A 24 4.72 4.03 2.01
C SER A 24 6.17 4.50 2.02
N ALA A 25 6.87 4.21 0.94
CA ALA A 25 8.25 4.63 0.73
C ALA A 25 8.54 4.63 -0.77
N ILE A 26 9.67 5.20 -1.14
CA ILE A 26 10.10 5.25 -2.54
C ILE A 26 11.27 4.28 -2.72
N SER A 27 11.18 3.42 -3.75
CA SER A 27 12.25 2.48 -4.07
C SER A 27 13.51 3.24 -4.51
N ASN A 28 14.64 2.81 -3.96
CA ASN A 28 15.94 3.38 -4.33
C ASN A 28 16.44 2.87 -5.68
N ASP A 29 15.81 1.83 -6.25
CA ASP A 29 16.21 1.27 -7.55
C ASP A 29 15.67 2.11 -8.71
N ASP A 30 14.35 2.30 -8.75
CA ASP A 30 13.67 2.86 -9.92
C ASP A 30 12.72 4.00 -9.61
N GLY A 31 12.64 4.42 -8.36
CA GLY A 31 11.73 5.50 -7.96
C GLY A 31 10.27 5.08 -7.86
N SER A 32 9.97 3.78 -7.91
CA SER A 32 8.60 3.30 -7.71
C SER A 32 8.09 3.65 -6.33
N LEU A 33 6.79 3.91 -6.23
CA LEU A 33 6.14 4.03 -4.94
C LEU A 33 5.86 2.63 -4.38
N VAL A 34 6.30 2.37 -3.16
CA VAL A 34 6.03 1.11 -2.47
C VAL A 34 4.99 1.38 -1.39
N VAL A 35 3.87 0.66 -1.43
CA VAL A 35 2.72 0.89 -0.54
C VAL A 35 2.32 -0.38 0.15
N SER A 36 2.10 -0.28 1.46
CA SER A 36 1.46 -1.33 2.25
C SER A 36 -0.05 -1.10 2.22
N CYS A 37 -0.78 -2.02 1.59
CA CYS A 37 -2.23 -1.93 1.41
C CYS A 37 -2.93 -2.98 2.27
N TRP A 38 -4.00 -2.58 2.95
CA TRP A 38 -4.86 -3.55 3.64
C TRP A 38 -5.49 -4.50 2.63
N GLY A 39 -5.33 -5.80 2.83
CA GLY A 39 -5.85 -6.80 1.90
C GLY A 39 -7.34 -6.69 1.66
N GLN A 40 -8.13 -6.36 2.70
CA GLN A 40 -9.57 -6.25 2.56
C GLN A 40 -10.02 -5.02 1.78
N LEU A 41 -9.13 -4.07 1.53
CA LEU A 41 -9.44 -2.91 0.68
C LEU A 41 -9.06 -3.13 -0.78
N LEU A 42 -8.46 -4.28 -1.09
CA LEU A 42 -8.17 -4.67 -2.46
C LEU A 42 -9.38 -5.35 -3.07
N LYS A 43 -9.78 -4.89 -4.26
CA LYS A 43 -10.92 -5.43 -4.99
C LYS A 43 -10.43 -6.04 -6.29
N ASP A 44 -10.87 -7.25 -6.60
CA ASP A 44 -10.57 -7.89 -7.86
C ASP A 44 -11.54 -7.35 -8.92
N LEU A 45 -11.02 -6.64 -9.91
CA LEU A 45 -11.82 -6.07 -10.99
C LEU A 45 -11.95 -7.01 -12.19
N GLY A 46 -11.32 -8.19 -12.13
CA GLY A 46 -11.24 -9.09 -13.26
C GLY A 46 -10.06 -8.75 -14.17
N ASN A 47 -9.78 -9.64 -15.13
CA ASN A 47 -8.70 -9.47 -16.12
C ASN A 47 -7.32 -9.26 -15.48
N GLY A 48 -7.12 -9.80 -14.27
CA GLY A 48 -5.83 -9.70 -13.59
C GLY A 48 -5.58 -8.36 -12.89
N VAL A 49 -6.62 -7.52 -12.75
CA VAL A 49 -6.48 -6.20 -12.13
C VAL A 49 -7.08 -6.21 -10.73
N TRP A 50 -6.30 -5.75 -9.76
CA TRP A 50 -6.77 -5.48 -8.40
C TRP A 50 -6.77 -3.98 -8.17
N ARG A 51 -7.81 -3.47 -7.54
CA ARG A 51 -7.89 -2.05 -7.18
C ARG A 51 -7.83 -1.86 -5.67
N TYR A 52 -6.90 -1.03 -5.23
CA TYR A 52 -6.86 -0.54 -3.87
C TYR A 52 -7.60 0.80 -3.84
N GLU A 53 -8.65 0.88 -3.02
CA GLU A 53 -9.47 2.08 -2.98
C GLU A 53 -9.64 2.56 -1.55
N VAL A 54 -9.32 3.84 -1.33
CA VAL A 54 -9.59 4.55 -0.08
C VAL A 54 -10.54 5.69 -0.42
N ILE A 55 -11.76 5.63 0.12
CA ILE A 55 -12.80 6.62 -0.22
C ILE A 55 -12.47 7.99 0.35
N ASP A 56 -11.98 8.03 1.59
CA ASP A 56 -11.64 9.30 2.24
C ASP A 56 -10.42 9.11 3.13
N LEU A 57 -9.26 9.46 2.60
CA LEU A 57 -8.00 9.34 3.32
C LEU A 57 -7.95 10.25 4.55
N SER A 58 -8.72 11.34 4.57
CA SER A 58 -8.76 12.26 5.71
C SER A 58 -9.32 11.62 6.97
N LYS A 59 -10.03 10.49 6.83
CA LYS A 59 -10.54 9.74 7.99
C LYS A 59 -9.49 8.85 8.65
N TRP A 60 -8.33 8.71 8.05
CA TRP A 60 -7.20 7.99 8.65
C TRP A 60 -6.51 8.94 9.62
N THR A 61 -6.90 8.90 10.88
CA THR A 61 -6.45 9.87 11.88
C THR A 61 -5.24 9.42 12.69
N SER A 62 -4.94 8.11 12.71
CA SER A 62 -3.73 7.61 13.37
C SER A 62 -2.50 8.03 12.58
N ASN A 63 -1.47 8.48 13.28
CA ASN A 63 -0.19 8.85 12.68
C ASN A 63 -0.34 9.86 11.53
N PRO A 64 -0.74 11.12 11.83
CA PRO A 64 -0.94 12.13 10.78
C PRO A 64 0.30 12.36 9.91
N GLY A 65 1.50 12.24 10.50
CA GLY A 65 2.74 12.38 9.72
C GLY A 65 2.87 11.33 8.62
N SER A 66 2.53 10.09 8.93
CA SER A 66 2.57 9.00 7.94
C SER A 66 1.51 9.17 6.88
N ARG A 67 0.32 9.64 7.25
CA ARG A 67 -0.75 9.96 6.29
C ARG A 67 -0.30 11.08 5.35
N ASN A 68 0.29 12.14 5.88
CA ASN A 68 0.76 13.25 5.06
C ASN A 68 1.88 12.84 4.13
N LEU A 69 2.79 11.98 4.59
CA LEU A 69 3.83 11.42 3.74
C LEU A 69 3.22 10.58 2.62
N PHE A 70 2.22 9.76 2.94
CA PHE A 70 1.52 8.96 1.94
C PHE A 70 0.89 9.86 0.86
N LYS A 71 0.27 10.97 1.27
CA LYS A 71 -0.29 11.94 0.32
C LYS A 71 0.78 12.49 -0.62
N LYS A 72 1.95 12.83 -0.08
CA LYS A 72 3.07 13.31 -0.90
C LYS A 72 3.54 12.25 -1.89
N HIS A 73 3.65 11.00 -1.43
CA HIS A 73 4.06 9.89 -2.28
C HIS A 73 3.05 9.61 -3.38
N LEU A 74 1.74 9.70 -3.07
CA LEU A 74 0.69 9.50 -4.06
C LEU A 74 0.74 10.59 -5.13
N SER A 75 0.90 11.84 -4.73
CA SER A 75 1.04 12.97 -5.68
C SER A 75 2.26 12.79 -6.56
N TYR A 76 3.37 12.40 -5.98
CA TYR A 76 4.60 12.12 -6.72
C TYR A 76 4.38 11.02 -7.77
N ALA A 77 3.80 9.89 -7.37
CA ALA A 77 3.59 8.78 -8.29
C ALA A 77 2.62 9.14 -9.41
N LEU A 78 1.58 9.90 -9.09
CA LEU A 78 0.61 10.34 -10.10
C LEU A 78 1.23 11.34 -11.07
N ASN A 79 1.90 12.36 -10.56
CA ASN A 79 2.44 13.46 -11.38
C ASN A 79 3.63 13.02 -12.22
N GLU A 80 4.45 12.11 -11.69
CA GLU A 80 5.65 11.61 -12.37
C GLU A 80 5.39 10.30 -13.10
N ASP A 81 4.16 9.82 -13.11
CA ASP A 81 3.76 8.55 -13.73
C ASP A 81 4.65 7.38 -13.26
N ARG A 82 4.86 7.30 -11.94
CA ARG A 82 5.69 6.25 -11.36
C ARG A 82 4.88 4.98 -11.11
N ALA A 83 5.54 3.84 -11.28
CA ALA A 83 4.96 2.56 -10.94
C ALA A 83 4.73 2.47 -9.43
N VAL A 84 3.76 1.64 -9.03
CA VAL A 84 3.45 1.37 -7.62
C VAL A 84 3.71 -0.12 -7.37
N ARG A 85 4.43 -0.42 -6.29
CA ARG A 85 4.72 -1.79 -5.87
C ARG A 85 3.87 -2.11 -4.66
N LEU A 86 3.32 -3.32 -4.63
CA LEU A 86 2.30 -3.72 -3.67
C LEU A 86 2.87 -4.58 -2.56
N ILE A 87 2.61 -4.18 -1.31
CA ILE A 87 2.74 -5.04 -0.14
C ILE A 87 1.33 -5.20 0.43
N ILE A 88 0.90 -6.43 0.66
CA ILE A 88 -0.39 -6.69 1.27
C ILE A 88 -0.21 -6.84 2.77
N ALA A 89 -0.96 -6.05 3.53
CA ALA A 89 -1.05 -6.17 4.97
C ALA A 89 -2.32 -6.93 5.32
N LYS A 90 -2.17 -8.00 6.11
CA LYS A 90 -3.31 -8.80 6.57
C LYS A 90 -3.29 -8.87 8.08
N GLU A 91 -4.46 -8.98 8.67
CA GLU A 91 -4.56 -9.24 10.10
C GLU A 91 -4.08 -10.64 10.42
N LYS A 92 -3.27 -10.75 11.46
CA LYS A 92 -2.78 -12.05 11.90
C LYS A 92 -3.89 -12.86 12.59
N ASP A 93 -4.69 -12.19 13.40
CA ASP A 93 -5.73 -12.82 14.19
C ASP A 93 -7.09 -12.62 13.51
N PHE A 94 -7.31 -13.37 12.46
CA PHE A 94 -8.56 -13.36 11.69
C PHE A 94 -9.62 -14.23 12.35
N PRO A 95 -10.91 -13.88 12.29
CA PRO A 95 -11.44 -12.68 11.67
C PRO A 95 -11.41 -11.48 12.60
N HIS A 96 -11.10 -10.33 12.02
CA HIS A 96 -11.19 -9.08 12.74
C HIS A 96 -12.13 -8.18 11.93
N PRO A 97 -13.43 -8.17 12.27
CA PRO A 97 -14.43 -7.55 11.39
C PRO A 97 -14.37 -6.04 11.33
N GLU A 98 -13.65 -5.38 12.21
CA GLU A 98 -13.74 -3.94 12.38
C GLU A 98 -12.40 -3.25 12.23
N ILE A 99 -11.80 -3.38 11.04
CA ILE A 99 -10.59 -2.63 10.71
C ILE A 99 -10.90 -1.14 10.64
N ALA A 100 -12.03 -0.77 10.01
CA ALA A 100 -12.41 0.64 9.89
C ALA A 100 -12.68 1.20 11.28
N GLY A 101 -11.98 2.26 11.64
CA GLY A 101 -12.10 2.87 12.94
C GLY A 101 -11.18 2.31 14.02
N THR A 102 -10.49 1.20 13.74
CA THR A 102 -9.53 0.63 14.68
C THR A 102 -8.15 1.24 14.40
N ASP A 103 -7.43 1.56 15.48
CA ASP A 103 -6.04 2.00 15.35
C ASP A 103 -5.19 0.85 14.82
N GLY A 104 -4.66 1.01 13.61
CA GLY A 104 -3.86 -0.03 12.96
C GLY A 104 -2.63 -0.46 13.75
N ARG A 105 -2.15 0.37 14.69
CA ARG A 105 -0.98 0.03 15.52
C ARG A 105 -1.29 -1.07 16.53
N THR A 106 -2.56 -1.26 16.87
CA THR A 106 -2.96 -2.29 17.85
C THR A 106 -3.32 -3.61 17.20
N ILE A 107 -3.36 -3.67 15.87
CA ILE A 107 -3.71 -4.88 15.13
C ILE A 107 -2.43 -5.62 14.75
N ARG A 108 -2.36 -6.91 15.09
CA ARG A 108 -1.25 -7.75 14.67
C ARG A 108 -1.37 -8.03 13.18
N LYS A 109 -0.26 -7.84 12.44
CA LYS A 109 -0.27 -7.88 10.98
C LYS A 109 0.78 -8.83 10.43
N GLU A 110 0.47 -9.40 9.29
CA GLU A 110 1.41 -10.12 8.45
C GLU A 110 1.51 -9.38 7.11
N TYR A 111 2.70 -9.36 6.53
CA TYR A 111 2.96 -8.61 5.30
C TYR A 111 3.47 -9.53 4.21
N PHE A 112 3.00 -9.29 2.98
CA PHE A 112 3.35 -10.09 1.82
C PHE A 112 3.70 -9.17 0.66
N ALA A 113 4.93 -9.27 0.15
CA ALA A 113 5.33 -8.52 -1.03
C ALA A 113 4.76 -9.22 -2.27
N GLN A 114 3.92 -8.51 -3.04
CA GLN A 114 3.27 -9.05 -4.23
C GLN A 114 4.05 -8.65 -5.47
N LYS A 115 5.17 -9.32 -5.73
CA LYS A 115 6.08 -8.96 -6.82
C LYS A 115 5.54 -9.26 -8.20
N ASP A 116 4.48 -10.08 -8.29
CA ASP A 116 3.83 -10.41 -9.55
C ASP A 116 2.81 -9.36 -10.01
N ARG A 117 2.72 -8.24 -9.29
CA ARG A 117 1.81 -7.16 -9.62
C ARG A 117 2.56 -5.84 -9.72
N ILE A 118 2.14 -5.01 -10.67
CA ILE A 118 2.65 -3.65 -10.80
C ILE A 118 1.46 -2.71 -10.95
N GLY A 119 1.53 -1.57 -10.31
CA GLY A 119 0.41 -0.66 -10.23
C GLY A 119 0.69 0.74 -10.71
N LYS A 120 -0.40 1.51 -10.76
CA LYS A 120 -0.38 2.95 -11.03
C LYS A 120 -1.43 3.62 -10.17
N VAL A 121 -1.13 4.82 -9.71
CA VAL A 121 -2.12 5.67 -9.08
C VAL A 121 -3.03 6.19 -10.20
N VAL A 122 -4.30 5.81 -10.18
CA VAL A 122 -5.25 6.24 -11.21
C VAL A 122 -6.09 7.43 -10.77
N VAL A 123 -6.31 7.58 -9.46
CA VAL A 123 -7.00 8.74 -8.90
C VAL A 123 -6.37 9.11 -7.57
N PHE A 124 -6.07 10.39 -7.40
CA PHE A 124 -5.77 10.94 -6.08
C PHE A 124 -6.10 12.44 -6.08
N ASP A 125 -7.08 12.83 -5.27
CA ASP A 125 -7.54 14.23 -5.15
C ASP A 125 -7.33 14.81 -3.76
N GLY A 126 -6.58 14.12 -2.90
CA GLY A 126 -6.36 14.50 -1.52
C GLY A 126 -7.19 13.69 -0.53
N LYS A 127 -8.26 13.07 -0.98
CA LYS A 127 -9.15 12.23 -0.16
C LYS A 127 -9.35 10.87 -0.79
N LEU A 128 -9.83 10.84 -2.04
CA LEU A 128 -10.06 9.60 -2.77
C LEU A 128 -8.75 9.10 -3.34
N VAL A 129 -8.45 7.83 -3.08
CA VAL A 129 -7.27 7.15 -3.62
C VAL A 129 -7.74 5.93 -4.38
N ARG A 130 -7.26 5.77 -5.61
CA ARG A 130 -7.41 4.52 -6.37
C ARG A 130 -6.08 4.17 -6.99
N ILE A 131 -5.61 2.97 -6.71
CA ILE A 131 -4.40 2.41 -7.28
C ILE A 131 -4.79 1.09 -7.92
N ASP A 132 -4.53 0.95 -9.22
CA ASP A 132 -4.81 -0.30 -9.93
C ASP A 132 -3.51 -1.07 -10.08
N PHE A 133 -3.53 -2.34 -9.69
CA PHE A 133 -2.41 -3.27 -9.79
C PHE A 133 -2.73 -4.34 -10.81
N GLN A 134 -1.89 -4.47 -11.80
CA GLN A 134 -2.06 -5.45 -12.85
C GLN A 134 -1.05 -6.57 -12.69
N LYS A 135 -1.49 -7.81 -12.94
CA LYS A 135 -0.58 -8.95 -12.91
C LYS A 135 0.43 -8.83 -14.04
N ILE A 136 1.70 -9.06 -13.70
CA ILE A 136 2.77 -9.04 -14.70
C ILE A 136 2.75 -10.37 -15.44
N ALA A 137 2.65 -10.29 -16.77
CA ALA A 137 2.65 -11.47 -17.59
C ALA A 137 4.04 -12.13 -17.59
N ASN A 138 4.08 -13.44 -17.58
CA ASN A 138 5.31 -14.24 -17.67
C ASN A 138 6.28 -14.01 -16.53
N SER A 139 5.77 -13.64 -15.40
CA SER A 139 6.64 -13.56 -14.24
C SER A 139 6.77 -14.88 -13.55
#